data_1b15358b53b9ae38f2be70dbb73fd3cc
#
_entry.id   1b15358b53b9ae38f2be70dbb73fd3cc
#
_cell.length_a   1.000
_cell.length_b   1.000
_cell.length_c   1.000
_cell.angle_alpha   90.00
_cell.angle_beta   90.00
_cell.angle_gamma   90.00
#
_symmetry.space_group_name_H-M   'P 1'
#
loop_
_entity.id
_entity.type
_entity.pdbx_description
1 polymer ?
#
loop_
_entity_poly.entity_id
_entity_poly.type
_entity_poly.pdbx_seq_one_letter_code
_entity_poly.pdbx_strand_id
1 'polypeptide(L)'
;MIEKATEGDQFNWRLPLAALLGTLVIFLILAIFQSESLVCLFFVVPIISLFLIVCAVYSAVAGKKRRCLAILSMLAIFWVLSVPLFKNYLAIRSAERWLIWSGGYKSRFTAQPTSANGDLKHVFWDGWGWGGENTEVYLVFDPTDSLSAAAKSHQPGKFDGLPCKVDRVFRLERNWYAAQFFTGTDWDHCN
;
A
#
# COMPACT_ATOMS: atom_id res chain seq x y z
N MET A 1 -27.98 -6.78 47.67
CA MET A 1 -28.51 -6.09 46.46
C MET A 1 -27.36 -5.62 45.54
N ILE A 2 -26.38 -6.51 45.24
CA ILE A 2 -25.14 -6.16 44.48
C ILE A 2 -24.92 -7.07 43.25
N GLU A 3 -25.87 -7.95 42.89
CA GLU A 3 -25.60 -9.01 41.90
C GLU A 3 -26.21 -8.78 40.51
N LYS A 4 -26.73 -7.60 40.19
CA LYS A 4 -27.35 -7.31 38.89
C LYS A 4 -26.50 -6.46 37.93
N ALA A 5 -25.27 -6.06 38.29
CA ALA A 5 -24.43 -5.17 37.48
C ALA A 5 -23.44 -5.90 36.54
N THR A 6 -23.30 -7.21 36.61
CA THR A 6 -22.23 -7.96 35.93
C THR A 6 -22.63 -8.62 34.61
N GLU A 7 -23.91 -8.67 34.27
CA GLU A 7 -24.38 -9.41 33.08
C GLU A 7 -24.15 -8.68 31.73
N GLY A 8 -23.65 -7.45 31.72
CA GLY A 8 -23.46 -6.62 30.52
C GLY A 8 -22.04 -6.19 30.20
N ASP A 9 -21.04 -6.48 31.04
CA ASP A 9 -19.66 -6.04 30.85
C ASP A 9 -18.73 -7.20 30.46
N GLN A 10 -18.93 -7.74 29.26
CA GLN A 10 -18.05 -8.77 28.69
C GLN A 10 -17.09 -8.17 27.69
N PHE A 11 -15.83 -8.65 27.68
CA PHE A 11 -14.87 -8.27 26.63
C PHE A 11 -15.28 -8.92 25.31
N ASN A 12 -15.60 -8.09 24.32
CA ASN A 12 -16.04 -8.57 23.02
C ASN A 12 -14.84 -8.78 22.09
N TRP A 13 -14.32 -10.00 22.02
CA TRP A 13 -13.20 -10.38 21.15
C TRP A 13 -13.48 -10.22 19.65
N ARG A 14 -14.76 -10.15 19.26
CA ARG A 14 -15.14 -9.93 17.86
C ARG A 14 -14.67 -8.56 17.35
N LEU A 15 -14.60 -7.54 18.21
CA LEU A 15 -14.17 -6.20 17.82
C LEU A 15 -12.68 -6.14 17.42
N PRO A 16 -11.72 -6.58 18.25
CA PRO A 16 -10.31 -6.65 17.85
C PRO A 16 -10.07 -7.54 16.61
N LEU A 17 -10.75 -8.68 16.52
CA LEU A 17 -10.64 -9.57 15.37
C LEU A 17 -11.20 -8.93 14.09
N ALA A 18 -12.35 -8.27 14.18
CA ALA A 18 -12.91 -7.52 13.05
C ALA A 18 -11.99 -6.37 12.60
N ALA A 19 -11.33 -5.68 13.55
CA ALA A 19 -10.35 -4.65 13.22
C ALA A 19 -9.14 -5.24 12.47
N LEU A 20 -8.60 -6.35 12.94
CA LEU A 20 -7.49 -7.04 12.30
C LEU A 20 -7.84 -7.44 10.85
N LEU A 21 -8.90 -8.23 10.69
CA LEU A 21 -9.32 -8.73 9.38
C LEU A 21 -9.79 -7.59 8.46
N GLY A 22 -10.58 -6.66 8.99
CA GLY A 22 -11.09 -5.51 8.24
C GLY A 22 -9.96 -4.62 7.73
N THR A 23 -8.95 -4.33 8.56
CA THR A 23 -7.79 -3.54 8.15
C THR A 23 -7.05 -4.23 7.00
N LEU A 24 -6.75 -5.52 7.12
CA LEU A 24 -6.07 -6.28 6.07
C LEU A 24 -6.87 -6.29 4.77
N VAL A 25 -8.17 -6.60 4.83
CA VAL A 25 -9.05 -6.63 3.65
C VAL A 25 -9.15 -5.26 2.98
N ILE A 26 -9.31 -4.18 3.76
CA ILE A 26 -9.37 -2.81 3.22
C ILE A 26 -8.07 -2.48 2.49
N PHE A 27 -6.91 -2.76 3.08
CA PHE A 27 -5.62 -2.49 2.43
C PHE A 27 -5.41 -3.32 1.17
N LEU A 28 -5.80 -4.60 1.15
CA LEU A 28 -5.75 -5.44 -0.05
C LEU A 28 -6.66 -4.87 -1.17
N ILE A 29 -7.88 -4.49 -0.85
CA ILE A 29 -8.80 -3.88 -1.83
C ILE A 29 -8.21 -2.59 -2.38
N LEU A 30 -7.66 -1.72 -1.53
CA LEU A 30 -7.07 -0.46 -1.95
C LEU A 30 -5.81 -0.63 -2.79
N ALA A 31 -5.02 -1.66 -2.53
CA ALA A 31 -3.84 -1.97 -3.30
C ALA A 31 -4.19 -2.48 -4.72
N ILE A 32 -5.30 -3.21 -4.87
CA ILE A 32 -5.80 -3.69 -6.16
C ILE A 32 -6.48 -2.57 -6.95
N PHE A 33 -7.42 -1.85 -6.32
CA PHE A 33 -8.20 -0.79 -6.95
C PHE A 33 -7.54 0.58 -6.78
N GLN A 34 -7.55 1.37 -7.81
CA GLN A 34 -6.78 2.62 -7.95
C GLN A 34 -7.11 3.68 -6.89
N SER A 35 -6.14 4.44 -6.54
CA SER A 35 -5.81 5.26 -5.39
C SER A 35 -6.68 6.47 -5.02
N GLU A 36 -7.69 6.87 -5.76
CA GLU A 36 -8.56 7.99 -5.35
C GLU A 36 -9.28 7.70 -4.02
N SER A 37 -9.46 6.41 -3.72
CA SER A 37 -10.04 5.94 -2.45
C SER A 37 -9.16 6.24 -1.23
N LEU A 38 -7.84 6.45 -1.39
CA LEU A 38 -6.95 6.81 -0.27
C LEU A 38 -7.29 8.19 0.31
N VAL A 39 -7.71 9.14 -0.53
CA VAL A 39 -8.13 10.47 -0.08
C VAL A 39 -9.37 10.34 0.82
N CYS A 40 -10.35 9.53 0.40
CA CYS A 40 -11.53 9.26 1.23
C CYS A 40 -11.15 8.66 2.58
N LEU A 41 -10.20 7.72 2.62
CA LEU A 41 -9.75 7.12 3.87
C LEU A 41 -9.06 8.14 4.78
N PHE A 42 -8.31 9.09 4.22
CA PHE A 42 -7.66 10.13 4.99
C PHE A 42 -8.64 10.98 5.81
N PHE A 43 -9.85 11.18 5.31
CA PHE A 43 -10.91 11.89 6.04
C PHE A 43 -11.80 10.97 6.87
N VAL A 44 -12.20 9.83 6.33
CA VAL A 44 -13.16 8.91 6.97
C VAL A 44 -12.55 8.23 8.20
N VAL A 45 -11.30 7.81 8.13
CA VAL A 45 -10.64 7.09 9.24
C VAL A 45 -10.51 7.92 10.52
N PRO A 46 -10.06 9.21 10.48
CA PRO A 46 -10.04 10.04 11.68
C PRO A 46 -11.44 10.27 12.27
N ILE A 47 -12.46 10.48 11.44
CA ILE A 47 -13.83 10.67 11.92
C ILE A 47 -14.36 9.44 12.64
N ILE A 48 -14.18 8.24 12.05
CA ILE A 48 -14.57 6.98 12.69
C ILE A 48 -13.76 6.76 13.97
N SER A 49 -12.46 7.03 13.95
CA SER A 49 -11.60 6.90 15.14
C SER A 49 -12.07 7.80 16.28
N LEU A 50 -12.41 9.06 15.97
CA LEU A 50 -12.95 10.00 16.96
C LEU A 50 -14.27 9.49 17.54
N PHE A 51 -15.18 9.03 16.70
CA PHE A 51 -16.45 8.45 17.15
C PHE A 51 -16.24 7.25 18.09
N LEU A 52 -15.31 6.34 17.75
CA LEU A 52 -14.98 5.20 18.60
C LEU A 52 -14.34 5.60 19.93
N ILE A 53 -13.51 6.65 19.94
CA ILE A 53 -12.98 7.22 21.18
C ILE A 53 -14.10 7.73 22.09
N VAL A 54 -15.07 8.46 21.51
CA VAL A 54 -16.24 8.94 22.27
C VAL A 54 -17.03 7.75 22.83
N CYS A 55 -17.23 6.70 22.05
CA CYS A 55 -17.90 5.47 22.52
C CYS A 55 -17.12 4.76 23.64
N ALA A 56 -15.79 4.77 23.58
CA ALA A 56 -14.95 4.21 24.63
C ALA A 56 -15.07 5.00 25.93
N VAL A 57 -14.99 6.34 25.86
CA VAL A 57 -15.17 7.24 27.01
C VAL A 57 -16.55 7.05 27.63
N TYR A 58 -17.61 7.05 26.83
CA TYR A 58 -18.96 6.79 27.32
C TYR A 58 -19.09 5.44 28.02
N SER A 59 -18.48 4.40 27.46
CA SER A 59 -18.47 3.05 28.06
C SER A 59 -17.71 3.04 29.40
N ALA A 60 -16.62 3.79 29.51
CA ALA A 60 -15.84 3.92 30.74
C ALA A 60 -16.66 4.63 31.84
N VAL A 61 -17.30 5.76 31.50
CA VAL A 61 -18.16 6.54 32.42
C VAL A 61 -19.35 5.70 32.89
N ALA A 62 -19.94 4.90 31.98
CA ALA A 62 -21.03 3.97 32.31
C ALA A 62 -20.59 2.73 33.12
N GLY A 63 -19.33 2.65 33.54
CA GLY A 63 -18.78 1.53 34.34
C GLY A 63 -18.50 0.26 33.53
N LYS A 64 -18.67 0.26 32.20
CA LYS A 64 -18.46 -0.90 31.31
C LYS A 64 -16.99 -1.00 30.88
N LYS A 65 -16.10 -1.27 31.83
CA LYS A 65 -14.63 -1.25 31.62
C LYS A 65 -14.16 -2.23 30.53
N ARG A 66 -14.73 -3.44 30.49
CA ARG A 66 -14.34 -4.46 29.48
C ARG A 66 -14.77 -4.08 28.06
N ARG A 67 -15.92 -3.43 27.89
CA ARG A 67 -16.34 -2.88 26.61
C ARG A 67 -15.45 -1.73 26.16
N CYS A 68 -15.11 -0.82 27.07
CA CYS A 68 -14.14 0.25 26.81
C CYS A 68 -12.80 -0.35 26.33
N LEU A 69 -12.26 -1.33 27.03
CA LEU A 69 -11.01 -2.01 26.66
C LEU A 69 -11.09 -2.67 25.29
N ALA A 70 -12.21 -3.31 24.94
CA ALA A 70 -12.40 -3.93 23.64
C ALA A 70 -12.37 -2.88 22.48
N ILE A 71 -12.99 -1.71 22.66
CA ILE A 71 -12.98 -0.61 21.68
C ILE A 71 -11.56 -0.04 21.53
N LEU A 72 -10.87 0.20 22.66
CA LEU A 72 -9.49 0.70 22.63
C LEU A 72 -8.53 -0.31 21.98
N SER A 73 -8.70 -1.60 22.25
CA SER A 73 -7.91 -2.66 21.60
C SER A 73 -8.15 -2.69 20.10
N MET A 74 -9.39 -2.51 19.65
CA MET A 74 -9.76 -2.42 18.24
C MET A 74 -9.04 -1.24 17.57
N LEU A 75 -9.08 -0.05 18.17
CA LEU A 75 -8.39 1.14 17.67
C LEU A 75 -6.87 0.95 17.65
N ALA A 76 -6.30 0.39 18.70
CA ALA A 76 -4.86 0.15 18.78
C ALA A 76 -4.40 -0.82 17.66
N ILE A 77 -5.10 -1.93 17.46
CA ILE A 77 -4.79 -2.90 16.39
C ILE A 77 -4.88 -2.23 15.03
N PHE A 78 -5.94 -1.47 14.77
CA PHE A 78 -6.11 -0.76 13.50
C PHE A 78 -4.92 0.16 13.22
N TRP A 79 -4.54 1.02 14.15
CA TRP A 79 -3.45 1.98 13.95
C TRP A 79 -2.07 1.32 13.89
N VAL A 80 -1.80 0.31 14.73
CA VAL A 80 -0.54 -0.43 14.72
C VAL A 80 -0.33 -1.15 13.38
N LEU A 81 -1.39 -1.69 12.79
CA LEU A 81 -1.31 -2.33 11.47
C LEU A 81 -1.26 -1.32 10.33
N SER A 82 -2.02 -0.24 10.41
CA SER A 82 -2.11 0.76 9.33
C SER A 82 -0.75 1.41 9.05
N VAL A 83 0.04 1.74 10.08
CA VAL A 83 1.34 2.40 9.88
C VAL A 83 2.30 1.61 9.00
N PRO A 84 2.62 0.33 9.26
CA PRO A 84 3.50 -0.46 8.39
C PRO A 84 2.87 -0.74 7.02
N LEU A 85 1.55 -0.93 6.93
CA LEU A 85 0.86 -1.13 5.67
C LEU A 85 0.95 0.11 4.78
N PHE A 86 0.76 1.32 5.32
CA PHE A 86 0.95 2.56 4.58
C PHE A 86 2.41 2.76 4.16
N LYS A 87 3.37 2.51 5.03
CA LYS A 87 4.80 2.63 4.69
C LYS A 87 5.22 1.72 3.54
N ASN A 88 4.60 0.54 3.44
CA ASN A 88 4.91 -0.45 2.41
C ASN A 88 3.85 -0.52 1.30
N TYR A 89 2.92 0.43 1.27
CA TYR A 89 1.76 0.39 0.35
C TYR A 89 2.16 0.16 -1.10
N LEU A 90 3.18 0.88 -1.59
CA LEU A 90 3.63 0.76 -2.98
C LEU A 90 4.23 -0.61 -3.29
N ALA A 91 5.00 -1.16 -2.36
CA ALA A 91 5.56 -2.51 -2.52
C ALA A 91 4.46 -3.58 -2.51
N ILE A 92 3.48 -3.44 -1.60
CA ILE A 92 2.32 -4.33 -1.52
C ILE A 92 1.51 -4.26 -2.82
N ARG A 93 1.15 -3.05 -3.27
CA ARG A 93 0.42 -2.81 -4.50
C ARG A 93 1.12 -3.42 -5.72
N SER A 94 2.42 -3.18 -5.85
CA SER A 94 3.21 -3.74 -6.94
C SER A 94 3.23 -5.27 -6.91
N ALA A 95 3.43 -5.87 -5.73
CA ALA A 95 3.43 -7.32 -5.58
C ALA A 95 2.07 -7.95 -5.91
N GLU A 96 0.97 -7.36 -5.44
CA GLU A 96 -0.39 -7.86 -5.72
C GLU A 96 -0.75 -7.77 -7.19
N ARG A 97 -0.48 -6.62 -7.83
CA ARG A 97 -0.73 -6.46 -9.27
C ARG A 97 0.10 -7.46 -10.08
N TRP A 98 1.33 -7.70 -9.68
CA TRP A 98 2.16 -8.72 -10.32
C TRP A 98 1.58 -10.12 -10.17
N LEU A 99 1.17 -10.50 -8.96
CA LEU A 99 0.57 -11.82 -8.70
C LEU A 99 -0.69 -12.06 -9.53
N ILE A 100 -1.53 -11.04 -9.70
CA ILE A 100 -2.83 -11.19 -10.38
C ILE A 100 -2.68 -11.12 -11.89
N TRP A 101 -1.85 -10.20 -12.42
CA TRP A 101 -1.85 -9.86 -13.84
C TRP A 101 -0.52 -10.13 -14.56
N SER A 102 0.48 -10.73 -13.92
CA SER A 102 1.81 -10.96 -14.51
C SER A 102 1.76 -11.69 -15.87
N GLY A 103 0.89 -12.69 -16.03
CA GLY A 103 0.73 -13.40 -17.30
C GLY A 103 0.33 -12.49 -18.45
N GLY A 104 -0.63 -11.59 -18.22
CA GLY A 104 -1.07 -10.61 -19.22
C GLY A 104 0.01 -9.58 -19.56
N TYR A 105 0.77 -9.13 -18.56
CA TYR A 105 1.88 -8.20 -18.79
C TYR A 105 3.04 -8.86 -19.57
N LYS A 106 3.43 -10.07 -19.20
CA LYS A 106 4.48 -10.82 -19.90
C LYS A 106 4.14 -11.04 -21.38
N SER A 107 2.87 -11.37 -21.70
CA SER A 107 2.44 -11.55 -23.09
C SER A 107 2.49 -10.25 -23.90
N ARG A 108 2.02 -9.13 -23.32
CA ARG A 108 2.11 -7.80 -23.99
C ARG A 108 3.55 -7.39 -24.21
N PHE A 109 4.40 -7.66 -23.25
CA PHE A 109 5.81 -7.31 -23.28
C PHE A 109 6.58 -8.05 -24.37
N THR A 110 6.30 -9.35 -24.58
CA THR A 110 6.92 -10.13 -25.67
C THR A 110 6.48 -9.65 -27.05
N ALA A 111 5.28 -9.09 -27.18
CA ALA A 111 4.77 -8.54 -28.43
C ALA A 111 5.39 -7.19 -28.83
N GLN A 112 6.05 -6.48 -27.90
CA GLN A 112 6.66 -5.18 -28.19
C GLN A 112 8.02 -5.34 -28.91
N PRO A 113 8.37 -4.43 -29.86
CA PRO A 113 9.69 -4.40 -30.46
C PRO A 113 10.77 -4.11 -29.40
N THR A 114 12.01 -4.54 -29.69
CA THR A 114 13.17 -4.22 -28.84
C THR A 114 13.47 -2.73 -28.94
N SER A 115 13.83 -2.08 -27.81
CA SER A 115 14.22 -0.68 -27.80
C SER A 115 15.45 -0.46 -28.69
N ALA A 116 15.39 0.60 -29.54
CA ALA A 116 16.46 0.92 -30.47
C ALA A 116 17.67 1.60 -29.77
N ASN A 117 17.49 2.16 -28.58
CA ASN A 117 18.47 3.04 -27.90
C ASN A 117 19.35 2.31 -26.89
N GLY A 118 19.28 0.98 -26.78
CA GLY A 118 20.03 0.24 -25.76
C GLY A 118 19.41 0.28 -24.36
N ASP A 119 18.29 0.99 -24.20
CA ASP A 119 17.52 0.99 -22.97
C ASP A 119 16.87 -0.36 -22.72
N LEU A 120 16.64 -0.67 -21.46
CA LEU A 120 15.89 -1.87 -21.08
C LEU A 120 14.45 -1.80 -21.64
N LYS A 121 13.96 -2.94 -22.05
CA LYS A 121 12.57 -3.05 -22.52
C LYS A 121 11.62 -2.72 -21.39
N HIS A 122 10.62 -1.86 -21.63
CA HIS A 122 9.72 -1.34 -20.63
C HIS A 122 8.29 -1.15 -21.13
N VAL A 123 7.35 -1.02 -20.18
CA VAL A 123 5.96 -0.66 -20.46
C VAL A 123 5.42 0.15 -19.28
N PHE A 124 4.63 1.19 -19.57
CA PHE A 124 3.90 1.90 -18.52
C PHE A 124 2.99 0.91 -17.78
N TRP A 125 3.08 0.90 -16.47
CA TRP A 125 2.40 -0.09 -15.64
C TRP A 125 1.40 0.52 -14.66
N ASP A 126 1.77 1.62 -14.03
CA ASP A 126 0.95 2.29 -13.04
C ASP A 126 1.32 3.76 -12.94
N GLY A 127 0.40 4.57 -12.42
CA GLY A 127 0.67 5.97 -12.16
C GLY A 127 -0.34 6.53 -11.16
N TRP A 128 0.11 7.46 -10.37
CA TRP A 128 -0.74 8.22 -9.44
C TRP A 128 -0.16 9.60 -9.23
N GLY A 129 -1.03 10.55 -8.90
CA GLY A 129 -0.60 11.91 -8.59
C GLY A 129 -1.64 12.65 -7.78
N TRP A 130 -1.19 13.64 -7.05
CA TRP A 130 -2.05 14.58 -6.33
C TRP A 130 -1.38 15.93 -6.21
N GLY A 131 -2.15 17.01 -6.44
CA GLY A 131 -1.63 18.38 -6.27
C GLY A 131 -0.52 18.79 -7.24
N GLY A 132 -0.43 18.16 -8.42
CA GLY A 132 0.61 18.45 -9.42
C GLY A 132 1.86 17.57 -9.29
N GLU A 133 1.93 16.68 -8.31
CA GLU A 133 2.98 15.68 -8.18
C GLU A 133 2.50 14.36 -8.78
N ASN A 134 3.18 13.91 -9.81
CA ASN A 134 2.88 12.66 -10.49
C ASN A 134 3.97 11.64 -10.23
N THR A 135 3.56 10.43 -9.96
CA THR A 135 4.45 9.27 -9.90
C THR A 135 4.07 8.32 -11.02
N GLU A 136 5.03 7.94 -11.83
CA GLU A 136 4.87 6.97 -12.89
C GLU A 136 5.69 5.72 -12.61
N VAL A 137 5.11 4.55 -12.87
CA VAL A 137 5.77 3.27 -12.67
C VAL A 137 5.80 2.51 -13.97
N TYR A 138 7.00 2.12 -14.36
CA TYR A 138 7.23 1.30 -15.54
C TYR A 138 7.63 -0.11 -15.15
N LEU A 139 7.02 -1.08 -15.81
CA LEU A 139 7.46 -2.46 -15.75
C LEU A 139 8.67 -2.62 -16.67
N VAL A 140 9.77 -3.13 -16.13
CA VAL A 140 11.06 -3.26 -16.83
C VAL A 140 11.50 -4.71 -16.83
N PHE A 141 11.95 -5.18 -17.98
CA PHE A 141 12.60 -6.47 -18.12
C PHE A 141 14.11 -6.28 -18.29
N ASP A 142 14.85 -6.78 -17.33
CA ASP A 142 16.32 -6.76 -17.32
C ASP A 142 16.86 -8.20 -17.42
N PRO A 143 17.27 -8.63 -18.60
CA PRO A 143 17.76 -10.01 -18.80
C PRO A 143 19.06 -10.29 -18.06
N THR A 144 19.81 -9.26 -17.69
CA THR A 144 21.09 -9.38 -16.98
C THR A 144 20.95 -9.36 -15.47
N ASP A 145 19.75 -9.04 -14.96
CA ASP A 145 19.45 -8.88 -13.53
C ASP A 145 20.30 -7.77 -12.85
N SER A 146 20.81 -6.79 -13.64
CA SER A 146 21.66 -5.69 -13.20
C SER A 146 20.95 -4.76 -12.20
N LEU A 147 19.62 -4.61 -12.34
CA LEU A 147 18.78 -3.81 -11.43
C LEU A 147 18.57 -4.46 -10.05
N SER A 148 19.05 -5.68 -9.84
CA SER A 148 18.87 -6.38 -8.54
C SER A 148 19.53 -5.65 -7.38
N ALA A 149 20.68 -5.00 -7.60
CA ALA A 149 21.34 -4.18 -6.59
C ALA A 149 20.55 -2.91 -6.27
N ALA A 150 20.02 -2.25 -7.29
CA ALA A 150 19.14 -1.08 -7.14
C ALA A 150 17.88 -1.40 -6.33
N ALA A 151 17.25 -2.54 -6.64
CA ALA A 151 16.06 -2.99 -5.93
C ALA A 151 16.32 -3.30 -4.45
N LYS A 152 17.53 -3.79 -4.11
CA LYS A 152 17.91 -4.05 -2.71
C LYS A 152 18.25 -2.78 -1.93
N SER A 153 18.81 -1.78 -2.59
CA SER A 153 19.21 -0.53 -1.92
C SER A 153 18.02 0.32 -1.52
N HIS A 154 16.91 0.23 -2.25
CA HIS A 154 15.73 1.09 -2.12
C HIS A 154 16.04 2.60 -2.19
N GLN A 155 17.17 2.97 -2.81
CA GLN A 155 17.62 4.35 -2.91
C GLN A 155 17.33 4.91 -4.30
N PRO A 156 17.02 6.21 -4.39
CA PRO A 156 16.93 6.90 -5.67
C PRO A 156 18.29 6.93 -6.36
N GLY A 157 18.28 6.80 -7.68
CA GLY A 157 19.54 6.82 -8.45
C GLY A 157 19.34 6.67 -9.95
N LYS A 158 20.44 6.82 -10.68
CA LYS A 158 20.53 6.48 -12.10
C LYS A 158 21.18 5.10 -12.22
N PHE A 159 20.54 4.20 -12.92
CA PHE A 159 20.98 2.82 -13.08
C PHE A 159 21.09 2.48 -14.57
N ASP A 160 22.02 1.57 -14.91
CA ASP A 160 22.25 1.15 -16.28
C ASP A 160 20.97 0.58 -16.92
N GLY A 161 20.72 1.00 -18.16
CA GLY A 161 19.54 0.60 -18.91
C GLY A 161 18.26 1.38 -18.58
N LEU A 162 18.30 2.29 -17.60
CA LEU A 162 17.24 3.25 -17.33
C LEU A 162 17.62 4.62 -17.92
N PRO A 163 16.69 5.30 -18.61
CA PRO A 163 17.01 6.57 -19.27
C PRO A 163 17.32 7.69 -18.29
N CYS A 164 16.60 7.72 -17.16
CA CYS A 164 16.64 8.78 -16.17
C CYS A 164 16.95 8.28 -14.77
N LYS A 165 17.13 9.24 -13.86
CA LYS A 165 17.13 8.98 -12.43
C LYS A 165 15.73 8.51 -12.01
N VAL A 166 15.67 7.40 -11.29
CA VAL A 166 14.45 6.84 -10.69
C VAL A 166 14.42 7.10 -9.19
N ASP A 167 13.22 7.24 -8.65
CA ASP A 167 13.03 7.36 -7.21
C ASP A 167 13.25 6.03 -6.50
N ARG A 168 12.77 4.94 -7.10
CA ARG A 168 12.89 3.60 -6.52
C ARG A 168 12.76 2.51 -7.57
N VAL A 169 13.44 1.38 -7.31
CA VAL A 169 13.28 0.14 -8.06
C VAL A 169 12.75 -0.94 -7.14
N PHE A 170 11.72 -1.66 -7.58
CA PHE A 170 11.18 -2.83 -6.88
C PHE A 170 11.41 -4.09 -7.71
N ARG A 171 11.88 -5.15 -7.09
CA ARG A 171 11.96 -6.46 -7.74
C ARG A 171 10.62 -7.17 -7.59
N LEU A 172 10.01 -7.56 -8.72
CA LEU A 172 8.75 -8.30 -8.76
C LEU A 172 9.01 -9.81 -8.87
N GLU A 173 9.92 -10.17 -9.77
CA GLU A 173 10.36 -11.53 -10.05
C GLU A 173 11.80 -11.49 -10.59
N ARG A 174 12.43 -12.64 -10.85
CA ARG A 174 13.74 -12.68 -11.52
C ARG A 174 13.63 -11.98 -12.88
N ASN A 175 14.53 -11.03 -13.13
CA ASN A 175 14.59 -10.20 -14.34
C ASN A 175 13.41 -9.23 -14.54
N TRP A 176 12.44 -9.15 -13.62
CA TRP A 176 11.30 -8.26 -13.70
C TRP A 176 11.30 -7.24 -12.57
N TYR A 177 11.23 -5.96 -12.95
CA TYR A 177 11.34 -4.84 -12.04
C TYR A 177 10.24 -3.82 -12.29
N ALA A 178 9.83 -3.10 -11.25
CA ALA A 178 9.05 -1.89 -11.33
C ALA A 178 9.96 -0.70 -11.03
N ALA A 179 10.14 0.19 -12.00
CA ALA A 179 10.91 1.42 -11.87
C ALA A 179 9.96 2.59 -11.66
N GLN A 180 10.14 3.31 -10.56
CA GLN A 180 9.30 4.43 -10.16
C GLN A 180 10.00 5.75 -10.46
N PHE A 181 9.33 6.62 -11.21
CA PHE A 181 9.73 7.98 -11.50
C PHE A 181 8.85 8.97 -10.75
N PHE A 182 9.39 10.10 -10.37
CA PHE A 182 8.68 11.09 -9.56
C PHE A 182 8.76 12.47 -10.20
N THR A 183 7.68 13.19 -10.18
CA THR A 183 7.38 14.54 -10.66
C THR A 183 8.27 15.08 -11.79
N GLY A 184 7.69 15.21 -12.98
CA GLY A 184 8.35 15.81 -14.14
C GLY A 184 9.44 14.97 -14.78
N THR A 185 9.65 13.76 -14.28
CA THR A 185 10.56 12.77 -14.84
C THR A 185 9.77 11.50 -15.18
N ASP A 186 9.80 11.10 -16.42
CA ASP A 186 9.23 9.84 -16.88
C ASP A 186 10.24 9.11 -17.77
N TRP A 187 9.83 8.02 -18.41
CA TRP A 187 10.75 7.27 -19.27
C TRP A 187 11.23 8.04 -20.49
N ASP A 188 10.41 8.90 -21.04
CA ASP A 188 10.64 9.63 -22.27
C ASP A 188 11.19 11.06 -22.00
N HIS A 189 10.98 11.59 -20.79
CA HIS A 189 11.37 12.93 -20.39
C HIS A 189 12.26 12.92 -19.14
N CYS A 190 13.55 13.06 -19.35
CA CYS A 190 14.57 13.15 -18.30
C CYS A 190 14.88 14.62 -18.02
N ASN A 191 14.37 15.18 -16.95
CA ASN A 191 14.71 16.51 -16.45
C ASN A 191 15.91 16.49 -15.51
#